data_0b5bf21aed5504a1046f066a1051540c
#
_entry.id   0b5bf21aed5504a1046f066a1051540c
#
_cell.length_a   1.000
_cell.length_b   1.000
_cell.length_c   1.000
_cell.angle_alpha   90.00
_cell.angle_beta   90.00
_cell.angle_gamma   90.00
#
_symmetry.space_group_name_H-M   'P 1'
#
loop_
_entity.id
_entity.type
_entity.pdbx_description
1 polymer ?
#
loop_
_entity_poly.entity_id
_entity_poly.type
_entity_poly.pdbx_seq_one_letter_code
_entity_poly.pdbx_strand_id
1 'polypeptide(L)'
;MTLQDIHTILNPDELVVFNSILTKRELKAGEFLIKENTIANKLFFIERGACRSYFVKDGEDITDFFFFDGGFASDFASFYAEKPSLLNLCCIEDTTVLELKKIDLLNLFKHYIIFSEIGRLTAEYSFLVVEERMRLLHTESLEIKYNWMLKKFPMVFQRVPQYYIASFLGVKPQSLSRIRAKISGKKY
;
A
#
# COMPACT_ATOMS: atom_id res chain seq x y z
N MET A 1 4.26 1.02 10.25
CA MET A 1 5.66 1.50 10.25
C MET A 1 5.90 2.31 9.00
N THR A 2 6.53 3.46 9.07
CA THR A 2 6.86 4.33 7.94
C THR A 2 8.38 4.34 7.73
N LEU A 3 8.83 4.89 6.60
CA LEU A 3 10.26 5.12 6.35
C LEU A 3 10.88 6.00 7.46
N GLN A 4 10.14 7.00 7.95
CA GLN A 4 10.60 7.89 9.01
C GLN A 4 10.76 7.14 10.35
N ASP A 5 9.85 6.19 10.66
CA ASP A 5 9.99 5.34 11.84
C ASP A 5 11.29 4.52 11.76
N ILE A 6 11.60 3.95 10.58
CA ILE A 6 12.83 3.19 10.33
C ILE A 6 14.06 4.10 10.59
N HIS A 7 14.08 5.31 10.03
CA HIS A 7 15.17 6.26 10.23
C HIS A 7 15.37 6.66 11.70
N THR A 8 14.32 6.64 12.52
CA THR A 8 14.39 6.96 13.94
C THR A 8 14.95 5.80 14.77
N ILE A 9 14.75 4.57 14.32
CA ILE A 9 15.18 3.35 15.03
C ILE A 9 16.66 3.05 14.77
N LEU A 10 17.15 3.32 13.54
CA LEU A 10 18.50 2.98 13.11
C LEU A 10 19.56 3.92 13.73
N ASN A 11 20.70 3.36 14.10
CA ASN A 11 21.87 4.15 14.44
C ASN A 11 22.54 4.77 13.18
N PRO A 12 23.51 5.71 13.33
CA PRO A 12 24.13 6.41 12.18
C PRO A 12 24.77 5.46 11.15
N ASP A 13 25.43 4.42 11.58
CA ASP A 13 26.10 3.48 10.66
C ASP A 13 25.08 2.63 9.89
N GLU A 14 24.04 2.15 10.56
CA GLU A 14 22.92 1.42 9.95
C GLU A 14 22.15 2.30 8.96
N LEU A 15 21.97 3.61 9.27
CA LEU A 15 21.36 4.56 8.36
C LEU A 15 22.17 4.76 7.08
N VAL A 16 23.49 4.86 7.19
CA VAL A 16 24.38 4.98 6.03
C VAL A 16 24.24 3.77 5.14
N VAL A 17 24.29 2.55 5.72
CA VAL A 17 24.13 1.29 4.97
C VAL A 17 22.75 1.24 4.32
N PHE A 18 21.67 1.51 5.06
CA PHE A 18 20.32 1.46 4.55
C PHE A 18 20.11 2.43 3.40
N ASN A 19 20.51 3.69 3.57
CA ASN A 19 20.35 4.70 2.52
C ASN A 19 21.18 4.43 1.27
N SER A 20 22.34 3.76 1.40
CA SER A 20 23.22 3.43 0.26
C SER A 20 22.64 2.43 -0.74
N ILE A 21 21.66 1.61 -0.30
CA ILE A 21 21.03 0.57 -1.14
C ILE A 21 19.66 1.00 -1.68
N LEU A 22 19.16 2.18 -1.26
CA LEU A 22 17.92 2.73 -1.78
C LEU A 22 18.15 3.47 -3.10
N THR A 23 17.28 3.23 -4.07
CA THR A 23 17.33 3.93 -5.36
C THR A 23 16.08 4.77 -5.54
N LYS A 24 16.26 6.09 -5.68
CA LYS A 24 15.15 7.00 -5.92
C LYS A 24 14.63 6.87 -7.34
N ARG A 25 13.29 6.84 -7.48
CA ARG A 25 12.61 6.83 -8.76
C ARG A 25 11.40 7.74 -8.73
N GLU A 26 11.21 8.52 -9.79
CA GLU A 26 10.03 9.35 -10.03
C GLU A 26 9.15 8.70 -11.08
N LEU A 27 7.85 8.66 -10.83
CA LEU A 27 6.84 8.06 -11.70
C LEU A 27 5.68 9.03 -11.90
N LYS A 28 5.11 8.98 -13.08
CA LYS A 28 3.88 9.71 -13.41
C LYS A 28 2.64 8.92 -13.01
N ALA A 29 1.53 9.64 -12.83
CA ALA A 29 0.23 9.01 -12.69
C ALA A 29 -0.01 7.96 -13.80
N GLY A 30 -0.49 6.78 -13.43
CA GLY A 30 -0.71 5.67 -14.34
C GLY A 30 0.50 4.76 -14.59
N GLU A 31 1.71 5.14 -14.17
CA GLU A 31 2.88 4.26 -14.29
C GLU A 31 2.86 3.14 -13.25
N PHE A 32 3.48 2.02 -13.62
CA PHE A 32 3.48 0.80 -12.81
C PHE A 32 4.78 0.65 -12.03
N LEU A 33 4.64 0.27 -10.77
CA LEU A 33 5.71 -0.26 -9.93
C LEU A 33 5.84 -1.79 -10.10
N ILE A 34 4.70 -2.49 -10.18
CA ILE A 34 4.61 -3.92 -10.46
C ILE A 34 3.50 -4.13 -11.49
N LYS A 35 3.73 -4.98 -12.48
CA LYS A 35 2.71 -5.44 -13.42
C LYS A 35 2.36 -6.90 -13.13
N GLU A 36 1.10 -7.23 -13.30
CA GLU A 36 0.61 -8.60 -13.33
C GLU A 36 1.51 -9.49 -14.22
N ASN A 37 1.70 -10.74 -13.83
CA ASN A 37 2.57 -11.72 -14.48
C ASN A 37 4.09 -11.41 -14.44
N THR A 38 4.52 -10.38 -13.70
CA THR A 38 5.95 -10.16 -13.39
C THR A 38 6.27 -10.57 -11.95
N ILE A 39 7.49 -10.98 -11.66
CA ILE A 39 7.91 -11.32 -10.29
C ILE A 39 8.28 -10.03 -9.57
N ALA A 40 7.62 -9.78 -8.42
CA ALA A 40 7.96 -8.67 -7.55
C ALA A 40 9.28 -8.97 -6.82
N ASN A 41 10.30 -8.17 -7.08
CA ASN A 41 11.63 -8.31 -6.47
C ASN A 41 12.11 -7.04 -5.76
N LYS A 42 11.20 -6.10 -5.52
CA LYS A 42 11.46 -4.82 -4.83
C LYS A 42 10.38 -4.49 -3.83
N LEU A 43 10.78 -3.79 -2.76
CA LEU A 43 9.92 -2.97 -1.92
C LEU A 43 10.04 -1.51 -2.37
N PHE A 44 8.95 -0.76 -2.25
CA PHE A 44 8.88 0.66 -2.60
C PHE A 44 8.45 1.46 -1.39
N PHE A 45 9.31 2.32 -0.86
CA PHE A 45 8.92 3.32 0.12
C PHE A 45 8.40 4.54 -0.62
N ILE A 46 7.18 4.97 -0.32
CA ILE A 46 6.55 6.13 -0.96
C ILE A 46 7.00 7.39 -0.23
N GLU A 47 7.93 8.15 -0.81
CA GLU A 47 8.33 9.46 -0.27
C GLU A 47 7.20 10.48 -0.42
N ARG A 48 6.58 10.51 -1.61
CA ARG A 48 5.47 11.39 -1.95
C ARG A 48 4.63 10.74 -3.02
N GLY A 49 3.31 10.82 -2.89
CA GLY A 49 2.39 10.31 -3.88
C GLY A 49 1.45 9.25 -3.35
N ALA A 50 0.70 8.64 -4.25
CA ALA A 50 -0.25 7.59 -3.93
C ALA A 50 -0.26 6.50 -5.00
N CYS A 51 -0.30 5.25 -4.55
CA CYS A 51 -0.41 4.08 -5.41
C CYS A 51 -1.59 3.21 -4.98
N ARG A 52 -2.06 2.37 -5.88
CA ARG A 52 -3.00 1.30 -5.58
C ARG A 52 -2.52 -0.03 -6.12
N SER A 53 -2.78 -1.11 -5.39
CA SER A 53 -2.78 -2.45 -5.95
C SER A 53 -4.18 -2.84 -6.40
N TYR A 54 -4.25 -3.58 -7.50
CA TYR A 54 -5.50 -4.09 -8.04
C TYR A 54 -5.27 -5.33 -8.90
N PHE A 55 -6.26 -6.17 -8.99
CA PHE A 55 -6.32 -7.27 -9.95
C PHE A 55 -7.46 -7.06 -10.93
N VAL A 56 -7.34 -7.64 -12.11
CA VAL A 56 -8.38 -7.58 -13.14
C VAL A 56 -9.22 -8.86 -13.07
N LYS A 57 -10.54 -8.69 -12.94
CA LYS A 57 -11.50 -9.79 -12.97
C LYS A 57 -12.67 -9.42 -13.88
N ASP A 58 -12.96 -10.27 -14.85
CA ASP A 58 -14.06 -10.07 -15.80
C ASP A 58 -13.99 -8.70 -16.54
N GLY A 59 -12.75 -8.20 -16.77
CA GLY A 59 -12.48 -6.90 -17.41
C GLY A 59 -12.60 -5.68 -16.49
N GLU A 60 -12.86 -5.87 -15.20
CA GLU A 60 -12.96 -4.80 -14.22
C GLU A 60 -11.77 -4.79 -13.25
N ASP A 61 -11.29 -3.58 -12.91
CA ASP A 61 -10.26 -3.37 -11.91
C ASP A 61 -10.83 -3.51 -10.51
N ILE A 62 -10.40 -4.50 -9.76
CA ILE A 62 -10.76 -4.68 -8.34
C ILE A 62 -9.61 -4.19 -7.49
N THR A 63 -9.80 -3.03 -6.85
CA THR A 63 -8.79 -2.43 -5.97
C THR A 63 -8.59 -3.29 -4.73
N ASP A 64 -7.33 -3.69 -4.52
CA ASP A 64 -6.92 -4.47 -3.37
C ASP A 64 -6.45 -3.58 -2.21
N PHE A 65 -5.52 -2.64 -2.45
CA PHE A 65 -5.01 -1.76 -1.41
C PHE A 65 -4.60 -0.39 -1.93
N PHE A 66 -4.47 0.59 -1.00
CA PHE A 66 -3.92 1.91 -1.25
C PHE A 66 -2.67 2.15 -0.42
N PHE A 67 -1.70 2.81 -1.02
CA PHE A 67 -0.43 3.17 -0.42
C PHE A 67 -0.20 4.66 -0.59
N PHE A 68 0.20 5.34 0.48
CA PHE A 68 0.37 6.80 0.53
C PHE A 68 1.74 7.16 1.09
N ASP A 69 2.03 8.46 1.10
CA ASP A 69 3.27 9.04 1.63
C ASP A 69 3.67 8.40 2.98
N GLY A 70 4.93 8.09 3.11
CA GLY A 70 5.53 7.45 4.28
C GLY A 70 5.29 5.94 4.37
N GLY A 71 4.36 5.39 3.59
CA GLY A 71 4.10 3.95 3.54
C GLY A 71 5.08 3.19 2.67
N PHE A 72 4.95 1.88 2.66
CA PHE A 72 5.68 1.00 1.75
C PHE A 72 4.71 0.11 0.99
N ALA A 73 5.07 -0.25 -0.25
CA ALA A 73 4.27 -1.00 -1.18
C ALA A 73 5.06 -2.13 -1.83
N SER A 74 4.43 -3.24 -2.05
CA SER A 74 4.87 -4.35 -2.91
C SER A 74 3.71 -5.31 -3.12
N ASP A 75 3.85 -6.28 -4.04
CA ASP A 75 3.10 -7.53 -3.96
C ASP A 75 3.87 -8.52 -3.09
N PHE A 76 3.52 -8.60 -1.80
CA PHE A 76 4.22 -9.45 -0.84
C PHE A 76 4.08 -10.94 -1.15
N ALA A 77 2.97 -11.37 -1.75
CA ALA A 77 2.79 -12.76 -2.15
C ALA A 77 3.80 -13.14 -3.25
N SER A 78 3.90 -12.33 -4.29
CA SER A 78 4.91 -12.51 -5.34
C SER A 78 6.34 -12.34 -4.81
N PHE A 79 6.56 -11.31 -3.98
CA PHE A 79 7.88 -10.98 -3.43
C PHE A 79 8.48 -12.14 -2.61
N TYR A 80 7.70 -12.76 -1.72
CA TYR A 80 8.20 -13.86 -0.89
C TYR A 80 8.17 -15.22 -1.60
N ALA A 81 7.11 -15.50 -2.36
CA ALA A 81 6.97 -16.79 -3.05
C ALA A 81 7.78 -16.90 -4.35
N GLU A 82 8.32 -15.78 -4.88
CA GLU A 82 9.05 -15.70 -6.16
C GLU A 82 8.21 -16.21 -7.35
N LYS A 83 6.91 -16.01 -7.27
CA LYS A 83 5.95 -16.36 -8.32
C LYS A 83 5.44 -15.10 -9.03
N PRO A 84 4.96 -15.21 -10.26
CA PRO A 84 4.35 -14.08 -10.96
C PRO A 84 3.24 -13.43 -10.13
N SER A 85 3.25 -12.10 -10.10
CA SER A 85 2.23 -11.29 -9.43
C SER A 85 0.87 -11.51 -10.07
N LEU A 86 -0.17 -11.64 -9.26
CA LEU A 86 -1.57 -11.68 -9.70
C LEU A 86 -2.20 -10.29 -9.72
N LEU A 87 -1.46 -9.26 -9.32
CA LEU A 87 -1.96 -7.90 -9.25
C LEU A 87 -1.04 -6.91 -9.98
N ASN A 88 -1.59 -5.75 -10.24
CA ASN A 88 -0.87 -4.57 -10.68
C ASN A 88 -0.69 -3.61 -9.50
N LEU A 89 0.50 -3.00 -9.36
CA LEU A 89 0.76 -1.87 -8.46
C LEU A 89 1.03 -0.63 -9.31
N CYS A 90 0.12 0.34 -9.27
CA CYS A 90 0.08 1.48 -10.17
C CYS A 90 0.00 2.81 -9.40
N CYS A 91 0.68 3.84 -9.88
CA CYS A 91 0.62 5.19 -9.33
C CYS A 91 -0.74 5.84 -9.66
N ILE A 92 -1.42 6.40 -8.64
CA ILE A 92 -2.68 7.14 -8.81
C ILE A 92 -2.39 8.60 -9.22
N GLU A 93 -1.27 9.12 -8.75
CA GLU A 93 -0.79 10.48 -9.00
C GLU A 93 0.74 10.45 -9.22
N ASP A 94 1.35 11.59 -9.55
CA ASP A 94 2.81 11.70 -9.66
C ASP A 94 3.46 11.30 -8.33
N THR A 95 4.31 10.30 -8.38
CA THR A 95 4.79 9.59 -7.18
C THR A 95 6.32 9.48 -7.20
N THR A 96 6.92 9.75 -6.05
CA THR A 96 8.34 9.51 -5.81
C THR A 96 8.50 8.35 -4.83
N VAL A 97 9.31 7.36 -5.20
CA VAL A 97 9.58 6.18 -4.37
C VAL A 97 11.07 5.97 -4.16
N LEU A 98 11.41 5.31 -3.06
CA LEU A 98 12.71 4.69 -2.85
C LEU A 98 12.56 3.18 -3.01
N GLU A 99 13.25 2.64 -3.99
CA GLU A 99 13.25 1.19 -4.30
C GLU A 99 14.30 0.47 -3.47
N LEU A 100 13.91 -0.60 -2.80
CA LEU A 100 14.78 -1.54 -2.09
C LEU A 100 14.67 -2.91 -2.77
N LYS A 101 15.76 -3.41 -3.33
CA LYS A 101 15.78 -4.74 -3.96
C LYS A 101 15.71 -5.85 -2.90
N LYS A 102 15.01 -6.94 -3.23
CA LYS A 102 14.90 -8.13 -2.36
C LYS A 102 16.25 -8.64 -1.91
N ILE A 103 17.22 -8.73 -2.81
CA ILE A 103 18.55 -9.23 -2.48
C ILE A 103 19.25 -8.37 -1.41
N ASP A 104 19.12 -7.04 -1.52
CA ASP A 104 19.70 -6.11 -0.56
C ASP A 104 19.00 -6.19 0.80
N LEU A 105 17.65 -6.30 0.81
CA LEU A 105 16.88 -6.54 2.03
C LEU A 105 17.30 -7.84 2.73
N LEU A 106 17.47 -8.94 2.00
CA LEU A 106 17.90 -10.21 2.57
C LEU A 106 19.33 -10.13 3.12
N ASN A 107 20.20 -9.34 2.48
CA ASN A 107 21.54 -9.08 3.00
C ASN A 107 21.51 -8.26 4.29
N LEU A 108 20.62 -7.26 4.40
CA LEU A 108 20.41 -6.53 5.66
C LEU A 108 19.95 -7.46 6.77
N PHE A 109 18.97 -8.33 6.52
CA PHE A 109 18.48 -9.30 7.50
C PHE A 109 19.56 -10.26 8.00
N LYS A 110 20.48 -10.63 7.11
CA LYS A 110 21.57 -11.55 7.43
C LYS A 110 22.67 -10.92 8.30
N HIS A 111 22.97 -9.64 8.10
CA HIS A 111 24.12 -8.99 8.72
C HIS A 111 23.77 -8.05 9.88
N TYR A 112 22.50 -7.60 9.96
CA TYR A 112 22.06 -6.61 10.96
C TYR A 112 20.74 -7.07 11.59
N ILE A 113 20.80 -7.45 12.86
CA ILE A 113 19.64 -7.98 13.59
C ILE A 113 18.49 -6.99 13.64
N ILE A 114 18.79 -5.68 13.69
CA ILE A 114 17.77 -4.62 13.76
C ILE A 114 16.84 -4.63 12.53
N PHE A 115 17.37 -4.90 11.33
CA PHE A 115 16.52 -4.98 10.13
C PHE A 115 15.60 -6.20 10.14
N SER A 116 16.03 -7.32 10.72
CA SER A 116 15.18 -8.49 10.93
C SER A 116 14.02 -8.18 11.88
N GLU A 117 14.29 -7.45 12.98
CA GLU A 117 13.27 -6.98 13.92
C GLU A 117 12.29 -6.00 13.23
N ILE A 118 12.78 -5.02 12.47
CA ILE A 118 11.97 -4.10 11.69
C ILE A 118 11.08 -4.87 10.69
N GLY A 119 11.65 -5.84 10.00
CA GLY A 119 10.93 -6.69 9.04
C GLY A 119 9.83 -7.50 9.72
N ARG A 120 10.11 -8.11 10.88
CA ARG A 120 9.13 -8.86 11.67
C ARG A 120 7.96 -7.96 12.13
N LEU A 121 8.26 -6.82 12.76
CA LEU A 121 7.25 -5.87 13.23
C LEU A 121 6.38 -5.34 12.08
N THR A 122 7.00 -5.10 10.92
CA THR A 122 6.31 -4.66 9.72
C THR A 122 5.35 -5.74 9.18
N ALA A 123 5.79 -7.00 9.17
CA ALA A 123 4.97 -8.13 8.75
C ALA A 123 3.80 -8.37 9.70
N GLU A 124 4.02 -8.31 11.02
CA GLU A 124 2.98 -8.44 12.05
C GLU A 124 1.92 -7.34 11.89
N TYR A 125 2.36 -6.07 11.74
CA TYR A 125 1.43 -4.96 11.51
C TYR A 125 0.62 -5.15 10.23
N SER A 126 1.27 -5.54 9.14
CA SER A 126 0.61 -5.78 7.85
C SER A 126 -0.43 -6.90 7.95
N PHE A 127 -0.11 -7.98 8.65
CA PHE A 127 -1.04 -9.09 8.90
C PHE A 127 -2.30 -8.59 9.63
N LEU A 128 -2.14 -7.81 10.71
CA LEU A 128 -3.27 -7.26 11.46
C LEU A 128 -4.15 -6.34 10.59
N VAL A 129 -3.55 -5.52 9.72
CA VAL A 129 -4.30 -4.65 8.80
C VAL A 129 -5.10 -5.46 7.79
N VAL A 130 -4.51 -6.50 7.22
CA VAL A 130 -5.19 -7.38 6.25
C VAL A 130 -6.33 -8.14 6.93
N GLU A 131 -6.12 -8.69 8.12
CA GLU A 131 -7.14 -9.41 8.91
C GLU A 131 -8.31 -8.50 9.26
N GLU A 132 -8.03 -7.27 9.75
CA GLU A 132 -9.05 -6.27 10.05
C GLU A 132 -9.89 -5.94 8.82
N ARG A 133 -9.24 -5.72 7.66
CA ARG A 133 -9.92 -5.45 6.40
C ARG A 133 -10.78 -6.63 5.95
N MET A 134 -10.27 -7.85 6.00
CA MET A 134 -11.05 -9.05 5.64
C MET A 134 -12.31 -9.15 6.49
N ARG A 135 -12.21 -9.02 7.79
CA ARG A 135 -13.35 -9.04 8.70
C ARG A 135 -14.36 -7.95 8.34
N LEU A 136 -13.91 -6.72 8.13
CA LEU A 136 -14.76 -5.60 7.72
C LEU A 136 -15.52 -5.88 6.42
N LEU A 137 -14.83 -6.39 5.40
CA LEU A 137 -15.46 -6.65 4.10
C LEU A 137 -16.56 -7.71 4.18
N HIS A 138 -16.41 -8.70 5.05
CA HIS A 138 -17.37 -9.80 5.17
C HIS A 138 -18.52 -9.54 6.13
N THR A 139 -18.31 -8.78 7.20
CA THR A 139 -19.28 -8.72 8.31
C THR A 139 -19.95 -7.36 8.48
N GLU A 140 -19.39 -6.28 7.94
CA GLU A 140 -19.80 -4.92 8.32
C GLU A 140 -20.64 -4.19 7.27
N SER A 141 -21.47 -3.27 7.76
CA SER A 141 -22.25 -2.37 6.90
C SER A 141 -21.34 -1.40 6.13
N LEU A 142 -21.84 -0.85 5.00
CA LEU A 142 -21.11 0.15 4.23
C LEU A 142 -20.73 1.40 5.06
N GLU A 143 -21.56 1.79 6.02
CA GLU A 143 -21.30 2.95 6.89
C GLU A 143 -20.08 2.68 7.80
N ILE A 144 -19.96 1.49 8.36
CA ILE A 144 -18.83 1.07 9.18
C ILE A 144 -17.56 0.98 8.33
N LYS A 145 -17.64 0.36 7.15
CA LYS A 145 -16.52 0.28 6.18
C LYS A 145 -16.02 1.68 5.78
N TYR A 146 -16.93 2.59 5.50
CA TYR A 146 -16.63 3.98 5.14
C TYR A 146 -15.90 4.73 6.28
N ASN A 147 -16.41 4.63 7.50
CA ASN A 147 -15.81 5.27 8.67
C ASN A 147 -14.42 4.69 9.00
N TRP A 148 -14.26 3.37 8.88
CA TRP A 148 -12.97 2.71 9.02
C TRP A 148 -11.97 3.24 7.99
N MET A 149 -12.39 3.37 6.73
CA MET A 149 -11.53 3.88 5.66
C MET A 149 -11.10 5.33 5.91
N LEU A 150 -12.00 6.20 6.38
CA LEU A 150 -11.66 7.57 6.77
C LEU A 150 -10.63 7.62 7.89
N LYS A 151 -10.74 6.72 8.87
CA LYS A 151 -9.80 6.62 9.98
C LYS A 151 -8.43 6.07 9.54
N LYS A 152 -8.44 5.07 8.67
CA LYS A 152 -7.21 4.39 8.22
C LYS A 152 -6.45 5.19 7.16
N PHE A 153 -7.18 5.87 6.28
CA PHE A 153 -6.66 6.65 5.15
C PHE A 153 -7.32 8.04 5.10
N PRO A 154 -6.97 8.97 6.00
CA PRO A 154 -7.68 10.26 6.12
C PRO A 154 -7.73 11.06 4.81
N MET A 155 -6.68 10.94 3.97
CA MET A 155 -6.55 11.68 2.71
C MET A 155 -7.18 10.96 1.51
N VAL A 156 -7.72 9.74 1.69
CA VAL A 156 -8.19 8.90 0.57
C VAL A 156 -9.23 9.60 -0.31
N PHE A 157 -10.20 10.29 0.29
CA PHE A 157 -11.27 10.97 -0.45
C PHE A 157 -10.85 12.27 -1.14
N GLN A 158 -9.64 12.75 -0.87
CA GLN A 158 -9.08 13.94 -1.51
C GLN A 158 -8.15 13.58 -2.68
N ARG A 159 -7.49 12.40 -2.60
CA ARG A 159 -6.44 12.00 -3.53
C ARG A 159 -6.81 10.84 -4.45
N VAL A 160 -7.83 10.06 -4.08
CA VAL A 160 -8.20 8.84 -4.80
C VAL A 160 -9.55 9.02 -5.52
N PRO A 161 -9.65 8.70 -6.80
CA PRO A 161 -10.91 8.67 -7.53
C PRO A 161 -11.96 7.79 -6.84
N GLN A 162 -13.21 8.29 -6.78
CA GLN A 162 -14.29 7.65 -6.04
C GLN A 162 -14.59 6.21 -6.48
N TYR A 163 -14.39 5.89 -7.76
CA TYR A 163 -14.63 4.54 -8.27
C TYR A 163 -13.62 3.52 -7.73
N TYR A 164 -12.35 3.90 -7.51
CA TYR A 164 -11.37 3.03 -6.85
C TYR A 164 -11.72 2.79 -5.38
N ILE A 165 -12.23 3.82 -4.70
CA ILE A 165 -12.68 3.69 -3.30
C ILE A 165 -13.89 2.75 -3.23
N ALA A 166 -14.86 2.89 -4.13
CA ALA A 166 -16.01 2.00 -4.19
C ALA A 166 -15.60 0.55 -4.46
N SER A 167 -14.68 0.34 -5.40
CA SER A 167 -14.09 -0.98 -5.69
C SER A 167 -13.41 -1.59 -4.46
N PHE A 168 -12.59 -0.81 -3.74
CA PHE A 168 -11.92 -1.24 -2.51
C PHE A 168 -12.89 -1.66 -1.41
N LEU A 169 -14.02 -0.96 -1.29
CA LEU A 169 -15.09 -1.26 -0.30
C LEU A 169 -16.05 -2.37 -0.75
N GLY A 170 -15.88 -2.88 -1.98
CA GLY A 170 -16.74 -3.93 -2.55
C GLY A 170 -18.16 -3.44 -2.85
N VAL A 171 -18.34 -2.16 -3.22
CA VAL A 171 -19.66 -1.56 -3.49
C VAL A 171 -19.69 -0.78 -4.80
N LYS A 172 -20.91 -0.51 -5.29
CA LYS A 172 -21.10 0.36 -6.46
C LYS A 172 -20.81 1.82 -6.12
N PRO A 173 -20.24 2.63 -7.04
CA PRO A 173 -19.97 4.06 -6.81
C PRO A 173 -21.19 4.87 -6.31
N GLN A 174 -22.39 4.54 -6.78
CA GLN A 174 -23.64 5.19 -6.36
C GLN A 174 -23.94 4.94 -4.87
N SER A 175 -23.67 3.74 -4.37
CA SER A 175 -23.85 3.41 -2.94
C SER A 175 -22.87 4.19 -2.07
N LEU A 176 -21.62 4.32 -2.52
CA LEU A 176 -20.61 5.12 -1.83
C LEU A 176 -21.01 6.61 -1.81
N SER A 177 -21.50 7.14 -2.93
CA SER A 177 -21.98 8.53 -3.03
C SER A 177 -23.11 8.82 -2.03
N ARG A 178 -24.10 7.92 -1.91
CA ARG A 178 -25.22 8.05 -0.96
C ARG A 178 -24.74 8.07 0.49
N ILE A 179 -23.83 7.18 0.87
CA ILE A 179 -23.29 7.13 2.24
C ILE A 179 -22.50 8.40 2.57
N ARG A 180 -21.69 8.91 1.63
CA ARG A 180 -20.96 10.17 1.80
C ARG A 180 -21.91 11.32 2.08
N ALA A 181 -22.98 11.46 1.30
CA ALA A 181 -23.97 12.51 1.49
C ALA A 181 -24.70 12.39 2.84
N LYS A 182 -25.08 11.18 3.24
CA LYS A 182 -25.70 10.91 4.54
C LYS A 182 -24.80 11.36 5.70
N ILE A 183 -23.52 10.97 5.67
CA ILE A 183 -22.57 11.26 6.74
C ILE A 183 -22.17 12.74 6.75
N SER A 184 -22.06 13.40 5.59
CA SER A 184 -21.75 14.83 5.51
C SER A 184 -22.92 15.76 5.86
N GLY A 185 -24.08 15.22 6.22
CA GLY A 185 -25.27 16.00 6.55
C GLY A 185 -25.96 16.69 5.35
N LYS A 186 -25.52 16.38 4.13
CA LYS A 186 -26.18 16.88 2.91
C LYS A 186 -27.35 15.95 2.58
N LYS A 187 -28.58 16.45 2.77
CA LYS A 187 -29.77 15.81 2.19
C LYS A 187 -29.72 15.96 0.66
N TYR A 188 -29.99 14.88 -0.07
CA TYR A 188 -30.35 14.94 -1.49
C TYR A 188 -31.75 15.48 -1.66
#